data_119f6ac89da50b4f796e9febc514f64d
#
_entry.id   119f6ac89da50b4f796e9febc514f64d
#
_cell.length_a   1.000
_cell.length_b   1.000
_cell.length_c   1.000
_cell.angle_alpha   90.00
_cell.angle_beta   90.00
_cell.angle_gamma   90.00
#
_symmetry.space_group_name_H-M   'P 1'
#
loop_
_entity.id
_entity.type
_entity.pdbx_description
1 polymer ?
#
loop_
_entity_poly.entity_id
_entity_poly.type
_entity_poly.pdbx_seq_one_letter_code
_entity_poly.pdbx_strand_id
1 'polypeptide(L)'
;MDRNDVRRAWEDVAATYAARRDPDGSDAALIDDLLAGLPSDPNILDVGCGDGARTLANLPAGSVGLDVSRRGLDLAAEAVPGARLVHGEMSALPFDADRFDGITAYHAVFHVERDRHPTVYEEFARVLRPGGRLLMTLPGGRFETVRRGWMGGRMFFSAPGRDRTLAQLREAGFEEVETTTATDPLGSNTEFVFATLGGE
;
A
#
# COMPACT_ATOMS: atom_id res chain seq x y z
N MET A 1 5.70 3.32 -18.70
CA MET A 1 4.21 3.32 -18.69
C MET A 1 3.83 4.52 -17.84
N ASP A 2 2.94 5.34 -18.36
CA ASP A 2 2.38 6.41 -17.54
C ASP A 2 1.32 5.86 -16.55
N ARG A 3 0.83 6.70 -15.64
CA ARG A 3 -0.14 6.31 -14.60
C ARG A 3 -1.47 5.75 -15.19
N ASN A 4 -1.92 6.27 -16.34
CA ASN A 4 -3.12 5.76 -17.00
C ASN A 4 -2.89 4.37 -17.60
N ASP A 5 -1.67 4.11 -18.07
CA ASP A 5 -1.26 2.78 -18.53
C ASP A 5 -1.23 1.78 -17.34
N VAL A 6 -0.71 2.20 -16.19
CA VAL A 6 -0.70 1.37 -14.96
C VAL A 6 -2.13 1.07 -14.50
N ARG A 7 -3.00 2.10 -14.46
CA ARG A 7 -4.41 1.91 -14.13
C ARG A 7 -5.09 0.89 -15.06
N ARG A 8 -4.93 1.06 -16.40
CA ARG A 8 -5.49 0.10 -17.38
C ARG A 8 -4.94 -1.30 -17.20
N ALA A 9 -3.64 -1.41 -16.93
CA ALA A 9 -3.02 -2.71 -16.67
C ALA A 9 -3.63 -3.41 -15.43
N TRP A 10 -3.91 -2.67 -14.36
CA TRP A 10 -4.58 -3.21 -13.19
C TRP A 10 -6.05 -3.60 -13.48
N GLU A 11 -6.81 -2.82 -14.26
CA GLU A 11 -8.16 -3.22 -14.70
C GLU A 11 -8.13 -4.60 -15.40
N ASP A 12 -7.11 -4.85 -16.23
CA ASP A 12 -6.98 -6.09 -16.99
C ASP A 12 -6.58 -7.30 -16.14
N VAL A 13 -5.75 -7.11 -15.10
CA VAL A 13 -5.17 -8.23 -14.34
C VAL A 13 -5.75 -8.45 -12.94
N ALA A 14 -6.55 -7.53 -12.41
CA ALA A 14 -7.02 -7.55 -11.03
C ALA A 14 -7.67 -8.88 -10.63
N ALA A 15 -8.58 -9.41 -11.43
CA ALA A 15 -9.26 -10.68 -11.17
C ALA A 15 -8.28 -11.88 -11.19
N THR A 16 -7.31 -11.88 -12.12
CA THR A 16 -6.29 -12.94 -12.19
C THR A 16 -5.35 -12.89 -11.00
N TYR A 17 -4.98 -11.67 -10.58
CA TYR A 17 -4.14 -11.45 -9.39
C TYR A 17 -4.86 -11.92 -8.12
N ALA A 18 -6.11 -11.50 -7.92
CA ALA A 18 -6.94 -11.92 -6.80
C ALA A 18 -7.06 -13.45 -6.69
N ALA A 19 -7.28 -14.13 -7.82
CA ALA A 19 -7.46 -15.60 -7.85
C ALA A 19 -6.15 -16.38 -7.61
N ARG A 20 -4.99 -15.78 -7.76
CA ARG A 20 -3.68 -16.47 -7.64
C ARG A 20 -2.94 -16.21 -6.35
N ARG A 21 -3.34 -15.21 -5.59
CA ARG A 21 -2.65 -14.88 -4.37
C ARG A 21 -3.28 -15.60 -3.17
N ASP A 22 -2.45 -15.98 -2.20
CA ASP A 22 -2.90 -16.52 -0.93
C ASP A 22 -3.39 -15.38 -0.03
N PRO A 23 -4.66 -15.35 0.40
CA PRO A 23 -5.14 -14.33 1.32
C PRO A 23 -4.57 -14.49 2.74
N ASP A 24 -4.09 -15.68 3.13
CA ASP A 24 -3.70 -16.04 4.48
C ASP A 24 -2.17 -16.08 4.71
N GLY A 25 -1.38 -15.42 3.89
CA GLY A 25 0.08 -15.41 4.04
C GLY A 25 0.56 -14.70 5.31
N SER A 26 1.82 -14.97 5.70
CA SER A 26 2.41 -14.54 6.98
C SER A 26 2.54 -13.02 7.15
N ASP A 27 2.47 -12.24 6.07
CA ASP A 27 2.47 -10.78 6.11
C ASP A 27 1.16 -10.19 6.68
N ALA A 28 0.09 -10.98 6.77
CA ALA A 28 -1.15 -10.56 7.45
C ALA A 28 -0.91 -10.27 8.96
N ALA A 29 -0.01 -11.01 9.61
CA ALA A 29 0.33 -10.79 11.02
C ALA A 29 0.99 -9.41 11.28
N LEU A 30 1.61 -8.81 10.26
CA LEU A 30 2.18 -7.46 10.37
C LEU A 30 1.10 -6.38 10.58
N ILE A 31 -0.13 -6.66 10.19
CA ILE A 31 -1.27 -5.76 10.44
C ILE A 31 -1.58 -5.74 11.94
N ASP A 32 -1.53 -6.88 12.62
CA ASP A 32 -1.72 -6.94 14.08
C ASP A 32 -0.64 -6.11 14.82
N ASP A 33 0.62 -6.17 14.35
CA ASP A 33 1.72 -5.37 14.89
C ASP A 33 1.52 -3.86 14.63
N LEU A 34 0.98 -3.49 13.47
CA LEU A 34 0.60 -2.11 13.20
C LEU A 34 -0.48 -1.65 14.18
N LEU A 35 -1.56 -2.42 14.31
CA LEU A 35 -2.73 -2.08 15.12
C LEU A 35 -2.40 -2.01 16.61
N ALA A 36 -1.50 -2.85 17.12
CA ALA A 36 -1.06 -2.84 18.51
C ALA A 36 -0.46 -1.50 18.97
N GLY A 37 0.06 -0.70 18.05
CA GLY A 37 0.62 0.62 18.31
C GLY A 37 -0.35 1.79 18.08
N LEU A 38 -1.63 1.52 17.81
CA LEU A 38 -2.63 2.53 17.46
C LEU A 38 -3.72 2.63 18.54
N PRO A 39 -4.55 3.69 18.57
CA PRO A 39 -5.72 3.80 19.44
C PRO A 39 -6.70 2.62 19.28
N SER A 40 -7.58 2.40 20.24
CA SER A 40 -8.52 1.27 20.27
C SER A 40 -9.56 1.28 19.14
N ASP A 41 -9.82 2.43 18.51
CA ASP A 41 -10.74 2.59 17.37
C ASP A 41 -10.06 3.46 16.29
N PRO A 42 -9.03 2.92 15.61
CA PRO A 42 -8.20 3.70 14.71
C PRO A 42 -8.87 3.91 13.35
N ASN A 43 -8.70 5.09 12.76
CA ASN A 43 -9.03 5.34 11.37
C ASN A 43 -7.85 4.87 10.49
N ILE A 44 -8.03 3.82 9.71
CA ILE A 44 -6.99 3.25 8.85
C ILE A 44 -7.31 3.50 7.36
N LEU A 45 -6.25 3.81 6.61
CA LEU A 45 -6.28 3.88 5.15
C LEU A 45 -5.44 2.74 4.56
N ASP A 46 -6.06 1.92 3.73
CA ASP A 46 -5.36 0.90 2.93
C ASP A 46 -5.14 1.42 1.50
N VAL A 47 -3.90 1.74 1.15
CA VAL A 47 -3.52 2.37 -0.13
C VAL A 47 -3.07 1.32 -1.13
N GLY A 48 -3.78 1.24 -2.25
CA GLY A 48 -3.62 0.16 -3.22
C GLY A 48 -4.27 -1.12 -2.71
N CYS A 49 -5.47 -1.01 -2.13
CA CYS A 49 -6.16 -2.11 -1.47
C CYS A 49 -6.52 -3.28 -2.40
N GLY A 50 -6.50 -3.07 -3.72
CA GLY A 50 -6.86 -4.10 -4.70
C GLY A 50 -8.24 -4.69 -4.45
N ASP A 51 -8.33 -6.02 -4.30
CA ASP A 51 -9.55 -6.75 -3.96
C ASP A 51 -9.88 -6.76 -2.45
N GLY A 52 -9.06 -6.10 -1.62
CA GLY A 52 -9.26 -5.96 -0.19
C GLY A 52 -9.04 -7.21 0.65
N ALA A 53 -9.00 -8.39 0.08
CA ALA A 53 -8.99 -9.65 0.81
C ALA A 53 -7.73 -9.85 1.68
N ARG A 54 -6.62 -9.19 1.35
CA ARG A 54 -5.33 -9.36 2.01
C ARG A 54 -5.10 -8.39 3.17
N THR A 55 -5.40 -7.14 2.94
CA THR A 55 -5.13 -6.05 3.90
C THR A 55 -6.42 -5.53 4.49
N LEU A 56 -7.32 -5.01 3.68
CA LEU A 56 -8.55 -4.36 4.13
C LEU A 56 -9.46 -5.29 4.96
N ALA A 57 -9.50 -6.59 4.64
CA ALA A 57 -10.26 -7.60 5.39
C ALA A 57 -9.72 -7.87 6.80
N ASN A 58 -8.44 -7.57 7.03
CA ASN A 58 -7.75 -7.72 8.33
C ASN A 58 -7.69 -6.40 9.13
N LEU A 59 -8.24 -5.33 8.60
CA LEU A 59 -8.30 -4.03 9.26
C LEU A 59 -9.61 -3.85 10.02
N PRO A 60 -9.68 -2.95 11.03
CA PRO A 60 -10.90 -2.64 11.76
C PRO A 60 -12.05 -2.23 10.84
N ALA A 61 -13.27 -2.57 11.24
CA ALA A 61 -14.47 -2.18 10.51
C ALA A 61 -14.54 -0.65 10.33
N GLY A 62 -14.86 -0.20 9.12
CA GLY A 62 -14.88 1.24 8.79
C GLY A 62 -13.58 1.79 8.24
N SER A 63 -12.52 0.97 8.15
CA SER A 63 -11.30 1.33 7.42
C SER A 63 -11.61 1.71 5.97
N VAL A 64 -10.76 2.56 5.40
CA VAL A 64 -10.93 3.08 4.04
C VAL A 64 -9.96 2.38 3.11
N GLY A 65 -10.44 1.76 2.04
CA GLY A 65 -9.62 1.24 0.95
C GLY A 65 -9.55 2.22 -0.22
N LEU A 66 -8.34 2.53 -0.69
CA LEU A 66 -8.15 3.33 -1.90
C LEU A 66 -7.41 2.51 -2.96
N ASP A 67 -7.93 2.52 -4.18
CA ASP A 67 -7.25 1.92 -5.34
C ASP A 67 -7.48 2.73 -6.61
N VAL A 68 -6.54 2.61 -7.55
CA VAL A 68 -6.59 3.22 -8.88
C VAL A 68 -7.44 2.40 -9.85
N SER A 69 -7.67 1.11 -9.57
CA SER A 69 -8.46 0.18 -10.36
C SER A 69 -9.90 0.09 -9.85
N ARG A 70 -10.87 0.43 -10.70
CA ARG A 70 -12.29 0.22 -10.39
C ARG A 70 -12.60 -1.26 -10.25
N ARG A 71 -11.99 -2.09 -11.09
CA ARG A 71 -12.17 -3.54 -11.02
C ARG A 71 -11.65 -4.11 -9.69
N GLY A 72 -10.53 -3.60 -9.19
CA GLY A 72 -10.04 -3.94 -7.84
C GLY A 72 -11.07 -3.59 -6.77
N LEU A 73 -11.59 -2.35 -6.81
CA LEU A 73 -12.61 -1.89 -5.85
C LEU A 73 -13.93 -2.67 -5.93
N ASP A 74 -14.36 -3.09 -7.13
CA ASP A 74 -15.55 -3.95 -7.27
C ASP A 74 -15.34 -5.29 -6.55
N LEU A 75 -14.16 -5.91 -6.70
CA LEU A 75 -13.79 -7.13 -5.98
C LEU A 75 -13.69 -6.88 -4.46
N ALA A 76 -13.14 -5.74 -4.04
CA ALA A 76 -13.06 -5.38 -2.63
C ALA A 76 -14.44 -5.20 -1.99
N ALA A 77 -15.41 -4.64 -2.73
CA ALA A 77 -16.78 -4.50 -2.26
C ALA A 77 -17.48 -5.85 -2.03
N GLU A 78 -17.13 -6.87 -2.84
CA GLU A 78 -17.60 -8.24 -2.67
C GLU A 78 -16.90 -8.95 -1.50
N ALA A 79 -15.56 -8.78 -1.37
CA ALA A 79 -14.76 -9.47 -0.37
C ALA A 79 -14.91 -8.88 1.05
N VAL A 80 -15.09 -7.56 1.16
CA VAL A 80 -15.16 -6.82 2.44
C VAL A 80 -16.42 -5.96 2.48
N PRO A 81 -17.61 -6.56 2.67
CA PRO A 81 -18.86 -5.82 2.74
C PRO A 81 -18.86 -4.78 3.86
N GLY A 82 -19.15 -3.54 3.53
CA GLY A 82 -19.16 -2.42 4.48
C GLY A 82 -17.85 -1.62 4.56
N ALA A 83 -16.80 -2.01 3.84
CA ALA A 83 -15.62 -1.18 3.68
C ALA A 83 -15.94 0.12 2.93
N ARG A 84 -15.25 1.20 3.28
CA ARG A 84 -15.35 2.48 2.58
C ARG A 84 -14.35 2.49 1.44
N LEU A 85 -14.81 2.39 0.20
CA LEU A 85 -13.96 2.28 -0.97
C LEU A 85 -13.89 3.60 -1.73
N VAL A 86 -12.67 4.03 -2.08
CA VAL A 86 -12.38 5.28 -2.77
C VAL A 86 -11.54 5.01 -4.01
N HIS A 87 -12.02 5.44 -5.17
CA HIS A 87 -11.26 5.40 -6.39
C HIS A 87 -10.33 6.63 -6.44
N GLY A 88 -9.02 6.42 -6.40
CA GLY A 88 -8.05 7.51 -6.34
C GLY A 88 -6.61 7.06 -6.58
N GLU A 89 -5.70 8.04 -6.57
CA GLU A 89 -4.27 7.84 -6.77
C GLU A 89 -3.50 8.17 -5.50
N MET A 90 -2.51 7.34 -5.16
CA MET A 90 -1.71 7.53 -3.95
C MET A 90 -0.79 8.74 -3.97
N SER A 91 -0.49 9.30 -5.14
CA SER A 91 0.30 10.52 -5.28
C SER A 91 -0.53 11.81 -5.23
N ALA A 92 -1.85 11.71 -4.95
CA ALA A 92 -2.77 12.82 -4.73
C ALA A 92 -4.00 12.26 -3.99
N LEU A 93 -3.85 11.98 -2.71
CA LEU A 93 -4.88 11.36 -1.89
C LEU A 93 -6.07 12.30 -1.67
N PRO A 94 -7.31 11.88 -1.96
CA PRO A 94 -8.49 12.73 -1.86
C PRO A 94 -9.02 12.84 -0.42
N PHE A 95 -8.12 13.06 0.53
CA PHE A 95 -8.43 13.17 1.96
C PHE A 95 -7.81 14.43 2.54
N ASP A 96 -8.43 14.95 3.60
CA ASP A 96 -7.87 16.05 4.40
C ASP A 96 -6.60 15.59 5.14
N ALA A 97 -5.77 16.55 5.55
CA ALA A 97 -4.63 16.30 6.43
C ALA A 97 -5.09 15.75 7.80
N ASP A 98 -4.17 15.06 8.49
CA ASP A 98 -4.36 14.59 9.88
C ASP A 98 -5.64 13.75 10.10
N ARG A 99 -5.98 12.92 9.12
CA ARG A 99 -7.23 12.16 9.12
C ARG A 99 -7.08 10.74 9.67
N PHE A 100 -5.96 10.10 9.38
CA PHE A 100 -5.76 8.68 9.66
C PHE A 100 -4.75 8.45 10.79
N ASP A 101 -4.99 7.42 11.59
CA ASP A 101 -4.09 6.96 12.62
C ASP A 101 -3.05 5.96 12.07
N GLY A 102 -3.41 5.26 10.97
CA GLY A 102 -2.53 4.32 10.30
C GLY A 102 -2.75 4.23 8.81
N ILE A 103 -1.69 3.85 8.08
CA ILE A 103 -1.71 3.53 6.65
C ILE A 103 -1.10 2.16 6.43
N THR A 104 -1.77 1.33 5.60
CA THR A 104 -1.17 0.16 4.95
C THR A 104 -0.96 0.42 3.46
N ALA A 105 0.17 -0.05 2.89
CA ALA A 105 0.45 0.06 1.46
C ALA A 105 1.22 -1.19 0.98
N TYR A 106 0.51 -2.31 0.89
CA TYR A 106 1.08 -3.61 0.51
C TYR A 106 1.19 -3.75 -1.00
N HIS A 107 2.40 -4.02 -1.48
CA HIS A 107 2.69 -4.27 -2.90
C HIS A 107 2.16 -3.18 -3.85
N ALA A 108 2.07 -1.93 -3.41
CA ALA A 108 1.40 -0.85 -4.12
C ALA A 108 2.36 0.22 -4.67
N VAL A 109 3.22 0.79 -3.84
CA VAL A 109 4.04 1.97 -4.18
C VAL A 109 4.96 1.72 -5.37
N PHE A 110 5.48 0.51 -5.54
CA PHE A 110 6.36 0.19 -6.67
C PHE A 110 5.67 0.12 -8.05
N HIS A 111 4.37 0.42 -8.13
CA HIS A 111 3.66 0.63 -9.39
C HIS A 111 3.58 2.12 -9.79
N VAL A 112 4.10 3.01 -8.95
CA VAL A 112 4.26 4.43 -9.25
C VAL A 112 5.64 4.67 -9.87
N GLU A 113 5.78 5.66 -10.75
CA GLU A 113 7.05 6.08 -11.32
C GLU A 113 8.03 6.46 -10.21
N ARG A 114 9.28 6.00 -10.32
CA ARG A 114 10.29 6.08 -9.26
C ARG A 114 10.57 7.50 -8.74
N ASP A 115 10.53 8.48 -9.63
CA ASP A 115 10.73 9.90 -9.30
C ASP A 115 9.55 10.53 -8.56
N ARG A 116 8.41 9.84 -8.54
CA ARG A 116 7.20 10.25 -7.83
C ARG A 116 7.02 9.57 -6.46
N HIS A 117 7.89 8.63 -6.08
CA HIS A 117 7.81 8.01 -4.75
C HIS A 117 7.89 9.05 -3.61
N PRO A 118 8.74 10.11 -3.66
CA PRO A 118 8.71 11.15 -2.63
C PRO A 118 7.33 11.78 -2.44
N THR A 119 6.64 12.12 -3.54
CA THR A 119 5.28 12.70 -3.49
C THR A 119 4.28 11.73 -2.82
N VAL A 120 4.42 10.40 -3.03
CA VAL A 120 3.58 9.41 -2.36
C VAL A 120 3.82 9.44 -0.86
N TYR A 121 5.08 9.50 -0.41
CA TYR A 121 5.40 9.53 1.02
C TYR A 121 5.01 10.86 1.68
N GLU A 122 5.11 11.99 0.97
CA GLU A 122 4.58 13.28 1.40
C GLU A 122 3.05 13.26 1.57
N GLU A 123 2.33 12.60 0.67
CA GLU A 123 0.88 12.41 0.79
C GLU A 123 0.51 11.49 1.96
N PHE A 124 1.29 10.42 2.20
CA PHE A 124 1.10 9.57 3.38
C PHE A 124 1.30 10.36 4.67
N ALA A 125 2.39 11.14 4.75
CA ALA A 125 2.65 12.01 5.89
C ALA A 125 1.55 13.05 6.08
N ARG A 126 1.08 13.67 5.00
CA ARG A 126 0.03 14.70 5.05
C ARG A 126 -1.30 14.18 5.63
N VAL A 127 -1.71 12.97 5.25
CA VAL A 127 -3.01 12.43 5.68
C VAL A 127 -2.96 11.68 7.00
N LEU A 128 -1.75 11.28 7.46
CA LEU A 128 -1.55 10.75 8.80
C LEU A 128 -1.60 11.84 9.86
N ARG A 129 -2.11 11.51 11.02
CA ARG A 129 -1.96 12.33 12.23
C ARG A 129 -0.52 12.29 12.73
N PRO A 130 -0.04 13.33 13.41
CA PRO A 130 1.20 13.25 14.16
C PRO A 130 1.23 12.00 15.07
N GLY A 131 2.30 11.21 15.04
CA GLY A 131 2.39 9.91 15.70
C GLY A 131 1.67 8.77 14.98
N GLY A 132 1.02 9.01 13.84
CA GLY A 132 0.38 7.96 13.03
C GLY A 132 1.40 7.02 12.39
N ARG A 133 1.00 5.79 12.12
CA ARG A 133 1.90 4.70 11.70
C ARG A 133 1.68 4.29 10.24
N LEU A 134 2.77 4.00 9.56
CA LEU A 134 2.82 3.44 8.21
C LEU A 134 3.35 2.01 8.25
N LEU A 135 2.70 1.10 7.51
CA LEU A 135 3.20 -0.23 7.19
C LEU A 135 3.14 -0.43 5.68
N MET A 136 4.28 -0.61 5.02
CA MET A 136 4.31 -0.81 3.58
C MET A 136 5.37 -1.81 3.14
N THR A 137 5.17 -2.39 1.96
CA THR A 137 6.19 -3.21 1.30
C THR A 137 7.41 -2.35 0.95
N LEU A 138 8.61 -2.85 1.27
CA LEU A 138 9.89 -2.21 0.99
C LEU A 138 10.62 -2.96 -0.15
N PRO A 139 10.64 -2.43 -1.39
CA PRO A 139 11.39 -3.05 -2.47
C PRO A 139 12.89 -2.93 -2.24
N GLY A 140 13.60 -4.07 -2.19
CA GLY A 140 15.03 -4.11 -1.87
C GLY A 140 15.94 -3.56 -2.97
N GLY A 141 15.60 -3.77 -4.23
CA GLY A 141 16.43 -3.38 -5.39
C GLY A 141 16.09 -2.02 -5.97
N ARG A 142 17.03 -1.46 -6.77
CA ARG A 142 16.73 -0.32 -7.65
C ARG A 142 16.39 -0.83 -9.02
N PHE A 143 15.18 -0.54 -9.51
CA PHE A 143 14.73 -0.95 -10.84
C PHE A 143 13.66 0.01 -11.37
N GLU A 144 13.47 -0.05 -12.70
CA GLU A 144 12.31 0.49 -13.40
C GLU A 144 12.11 -0.36 -14.65
N THR A 145 10.98 -1.06 -14.74
CA THR A 145 10.75 -2.06 -15.77
C THR A 145 9.27 -2.28 -16.05
N VAL A 146 8.98 -2.77 -17.25
CA VAL A 146 7.66 -3.28 -17.62
C VAL A 146 7.75 -4.79 -17.80
N ARG A 147 7.16 -5.55 -16.91
CA ARG A 147 7.07 -7.01 -17.05
C ARG A 147 5.94 -7.38 -17.98
N ARG A 148 6.27 -8.06 -19.06
CA ARG A 148 5.30 -8.62 -20.02
C ARG A 148 4.92 -10.03 -19.58
N GLY A 149 3.62 -10.38 -19.71
CA GLY A 149 3.07 -11.67 -19.29
C GLY A 149 2.83 -11.80 -17.77
N TRP A 150 3.07 -10.72 -17.00
CA TRP A 150 2.75 -10.76 -15.57
C TRP A 150 1.23 -10.84 -15.38
N MET A 151 0.77 -11.88 -14.70
CA MET A 151 -0.66 -12.22 -14.54
C MET A 151 -1.46 -12.25 -15.86
N GLY A 152 -0.77 -12.54 -16.98
CA GLY A 152 -1.35 -12.53 -18.33
C GLY A 152 -1.36 -11.18 -19.03
N GLY A 153 -0.94 -10.12 -18.36
CA GLY A 153 -0.91 -8.76 -18.87
C GLY A 153 0.50 -8.13 -18.91
N ARG A 154 0.53 -6.81 -18.85
CA ARG A 154 1.76 -6.01 -18.73
C ARG A 154 1.64 -5.19 -17.45
N MET A 155 2.70 -5.17 -16.63
CA MET A 155 2.70 -4.37 -15.42
C MET A 155 4.03 -3.62 -15.26
N PHE A 156 3.91 -2.36 -14.87
CA PHE A 156 5.03 -1.49 -14.54
C PHE A 156 5.47 -1.72 -13.11
N PHE A 157 6.77 -1.78 -12.90
CA PHE A 157 7.40 -1.89 -11.59
C PHE A 157 8.57 -0.93 -11.50
N SER A 158 8.68 -0.21 -10.41
CA SER A 158 9.79 0.68 -10.13
C SER A 158 10.15 0.71 -8.65
N ALA A 159 11.41 0.94 -8.35
CA ALA A 159 11.87 1.24 -7.00
C ALA A 159 13.18 2.03 -7.03
N PRO A 160 13.40 2.96 -6.08
CA PRO A 160 14.65 3.69 -5.96
C PRO A 160 15.76 2.85 -5.30
N GLY A 161 15.42 1.71 -4.71
CA GLY A 161 16.26 0.87 -3.88
C GLY A 161 16.01 1.10 -2.39
N ARG A 162 16.33 0.09 -1.58
CA ARG A 162 16.06 0.05 -0.14
C ARG A 162 16.49 1.32 0.60
N ASP A 163 17.77 1.64 0.54
CA ASP A 163 18.34 2.76 1.32
C ASP A 163 17.74 4.10 0.89
N ARG A 164 17.47 4.27 -0.42
CA ARG A 164 16.85 5.49 -0.92
C ARG A 164 15.39 5.59 -0.51
N THR A 165 14.64 4.48 -0.48
CA THR A 165 13.26 4.46 0.03
C THR A 165 13.22 4.88 1.50
N LEU A 166 14.10 4.30 2.34
CA LEU A 166 14.18 4.65 3.76
C LEU A 166 14.59 6.11 3.98
N ALA A 167 15.50 6.65 3.14
CA ALA A 167 15.87 8.07 3.17
C ALA A 167 14.68 8.97 2.80
N GLN A 168 13.93 8.62 1.75
CA GLN A 168 12.75 9.38 1.31
C GLN A 168 11.63 9.39 2.34
N LEU A 169 11.42 8.28 3.07
CA LEU A 169 10.47 8.25 4.20
C LEU A 169 10.88 9.24 5.29
N ARG A 170 12.18 9.26 5.66
CA ARG A 170 12.68 10.23 6.65
C ARG A 170 12.59 11.68 6.16
N GLU A 171 12.88 11.92 4.89
CA GLU A 171 12.72 13.23 4.24
C GLU A 171 11.26 13.71 4.28
N ALA A 172 10.29 12.78 4.24
CA ALA A 172 8.86 13.07 4.37
C ALA A 172 8.36 13.21 5.83
N GLY A 173 9.25 13.10 6.82
CA GLY A 173 8.92 13.29 8.24
C GLY A 173 8.65 12.02 9.03
N PHE A 174 8.90 10.84 8.45
CA PHE A 174 8.79 9.58 9.18
C PHE A 174 10.03 9.32 10.04
N GLU A 175 9.80 8.96 11.28
CA GLU A 175 10.78 8.55 12.28
C GLU A 175 10.60 7.06 12.62
N GLU A 176 11.42 6.51 13.54
CA GLU A 176 11.31 5.12 14.01
C GLU A 176 11.13 4.11 12.87
N VAL A 177 11.95 4.25 11.81
CA VAL A 177 11.83 3.45 10.60
C VAL A 177 12.48 2.08 10.83
N GLU A 178 11.67 1.06 11.01
CA GLU A 178 12.06 -0.32 11.25
C GLU A 178 11.69 -1.22 10.06
N THR A 179 12.46 -2.30 9.86
CA THR A 179 12.18 -3.25 8.76
C THR A 179 12.07 -4.67 9.26
N THR A 180 11.19 -5.43 8.62
CA THR A 180 10.99 -6.87 8.87
C THR A 180 10.79 -7.62 7.56
N THR A 181 10.87 -8.95 7.59
CA THR A 181 10.65 -9.79 6.40
C THR A 181 9.49 -10.74 6.67
N ALA A 182 8.60 -10.85 5.71
CA ALA A 182 7.50 -11.81 5.73
C ALA A 182 7.32 -12.47 4.36
N THR A 183 6.63 -13.60 4.32
CA THR A 183 6.27 -14.24 3.05
C THR A 183 5.10 -13.49 2.42
N ASP A 184 5.29 -13.07 1.17
CA ASP A 184 4.26 -12.37 0.40
C ASP A 184 3.16 -13.32 -0.12
N PRO A 185 2.05 -12.76 -0.66
CA PRO A 185 0.94 -13.56 -1.18
C PRO A 185 1.27 -14.46 -2.36
N LEU A 186 2.43 -14.34 -2.96
CA LEU A 186 2.92 -15.17 -4.06
C LEU A 186 4.02 -16.14 -3.62
N GLY A 187 4.28 -16.24 -2.29
CA GLY A 187 5.23 -17.17 -1.69
C GLY A 187 6.68 -16.69 -1.70
N SER A 188 6.95 -15.43 -2.00
CA SER A 188 8.30 -14.85 -1.94
C SER A 188 8.54 -14.18 -0.58
N ASN A 189 9.79 -14.17 -0.12
CA ASN A 189 10.18 -13.36 1.03
C ASN A 189 10.26 -11.89 0.61
N THR A 190 9.50 -11.05 1.29
CA THR A 190 9.40 -9.63 1.02
C THR A 190 9.72 -8.83 2.28
N GLU A 191 10.51 -7.78 2.12
CA GLU A 191 10.81 -6.83 3.20
C GLU A 191 9.68 -5.80 3.33
N PHE A 192 9.31 -5.49 4.56
CA PHE A 192 8.34 -4.47 4.92
C PHE A 192 8.99 -3.42 5.80
N VAL A 193 8.44 -2.23 5.79
CA VAL A 193 8.84 -1.14 6.68
C VAL A 193 7.66 -0.69 7.53
N PHE A 194 7.93 -0.55 8.83
CA PHE A 194 7.13 0.21 9.78
C PHE A 194 7.78 1.58 9.96
N ALA A 195 6.97 2.62 10.00
CA ALA A 195 7.44 3.96 10.28
C ALA A 195 6.39 4.76 11.03
N THR A 196 6.80 5.64 11.93
CA THR A 196 5.92 6.54 12.68
C THR A 196 6.11 7.96 12.15
N LEU A 197 5.03 8.69 11.89
CA LEU A 197 5.13 10.10 11.54
C LEU A 197 5.55 10.90 12.78
N GLY A 198 6.57 11.75 12.64
CA GLY A 198 7.03 12.61 13.72
C GLY A 198 5.89 13.45 14.29
N GLY A 199 5.88 13.62 15.62
CA GLY A 199 4.98 14.54 16.32
C GLY A 199 5.69 15.87 16.54
N GLU A 200 5.13 16.99 16.12
CA GLU A 200 5.53 18.29 16.66
C GLU A 200 4.90 18.51 18.05
#